data_f2266dfb16cf1419fc44b3ac7c899195
#
_entry.id   f2266dfb16cf1419fc44b3ac7c899195
#
_cell.length_a   1.000
_cell.length_b   1.000
_cell.length_c   1.000
_cell.angle_alpha   90.00
_cell.angle_beta   90.00
_cell.angle_gamma   90.00
#
_symmetry.space_group_name_H-M   'P 1'
#
loop_
_entity.id
_entity.type
_entity.pdbx_description
1 polymer ?
#
loop_
_entity_poly.entity_id
_entity_poly.type
_entity_poly.pdbx_seq_one_letter_code
_entity_poly.pdbx_strand_id
1 'polypeptide(L)'
;MGVPLFQIEDIVKQYNVQVLSSNYALYGEMSRRFMNLLSQYVAPGEQEVYSIDECFLELTAFEKNYDLTAYAQEMRSKVLQWLGLPCCIGIGRSKTEAKIANHIAKKNKFFNGVCNLVSLDPCSTEYLLAQIDVGEVWGVGRQNCKRLNDMNINSVLDLVEANPKDIKKQFSIVMEKTVLELQGISCIDLETDSLAKQQIISSRSYGHPVYEIEEIKSSVRLFVTRAVERMREDSSLCKMVGVYIQTGRFNKGERYSPYIIVQMQEHTDDLLEITRGVMRGIDQIFKKGFKYKKAGIVLLELMPKAKFVPDLFTDYSQRHEREKLSNTLEAITDRFGKDLVSLGLCNDKHANWQMNQNRRSPAYLTNWNELFRIG
;
A
#
# COMPACT_ATOMS: atom_id res chain seq x y z
N MET A 1 -3.16 -17.25 1.02
CA MET A 1 -3.42 -15.95 1.70
C MET A 1 -4.50 -15.18 0.94
N GLY A 2 -5.27 -14.27 1.61
CA GLY A 2 -6.26 -13.43 0.95
C GLY A 2 -7.62 -14.10 0.65
N VAL A 3 -7.91 -15.25 1.22
CA VAL A 3 -9.23 -15.89 1.08
C VAL A 3 -10.24 -15.14 1.96
N PRO A 4 -11.45 -14.79 1.44
CA PRO A 4 -12.50 -14.17 2.23
C PRO A 4 -12.96 -15.05 3.39
N LEU A 5 -13.24 -14.46 4.57
CA LEU A 5 -13.62 -15.20 5.77
C LEU A 5 -14.81 -16.14 5.54
N PHE A 6 -15.83 -15.71 4.80
CA PHE A 6 -17.02 -16.51 4.53
C PHE A 6 -16.76 -17.80 3.74
N GLN A 7 -15.61 -17.90 3.05
CA GLN A 7 -15.21 -19.11 2.31
C GLN A 7 -14.45 -20.13 3.18
N ILE A 8 -14.03 -19.72 4.39
CA ILE A 8 -13.26 -20.55 5.31
C ILE A 8 -13.96 -20.70 6.67
N GLU A 9 -15.24 -20.38 6.78
CA GLU A 9 -15.98 -20.45 8.04
C GLU A 9 -15.96 -21.86 8.66
N ASP A 10 -16.04 -22.90 7.83
CA ASP A 10 -15.98 -24.28 8.31
C ASP A 10 -14.59 -24.62 8.90
N ILE A 11 -13.51 -24.16 8.26
CA ILE A 11 -12.15 -24.32 8.79
C ILE A 11 -12.01 -23.57 10.11
N VAL A 12 -12.52 -22.33 10.19
CA VAL A 12 -12.49 -21.51 11.40
C VAL A 12 -13.19 -22.23 12.56
N LYS A 13 -14.34 -22.85 12.32
CA LYS A 13 -15.08 -23.62 13.33
C LYS A 13 -14.37 -24.92 13.69
N GLN A 14 -13.91 -25.68 12.71
CA GLN A 14 -13.25 -26.97 12.91
C GLN A 14 -11.98 -26.86 13.75
N TYR A 15 -11.17 -25.82 13.52
CA TYR A 15 -9.87 -25.64 14.18
C TYR A 15 -9.88 -24.55 15.25
N ASN A 16 -11.05 -24.03 15.63
CA ASN A 16 -11.22 -22.97 16.62
C ASN A 16 -10.29 -21.75 16.35
N VAL A 17 -10.22 -21.32 15.08
CA VAL A 17 -9.34 -20.23 14.66
C VAL A 17 -9.84 -18.90 15.21
N GLN A 18 -8.98 -18.16 15.89
CA GLN A 18 -9.28 -16.81 16.38
C GLN A 18 -9.31 -15.81 15.22
N VAL A 19 -10.45 -15.16 15.01
CA VAL A 19 -10.64 -14.17 13.94
C VAL A 19 -10.60 -12.78 14.54
N LEU A 20 -9.58 -12.00 14.18
CA LEU A 20 -9.40 -10.61 14.62
C LEU A 20 -9.59 -9.63 13.46
N SER A 21 -10.05 -8.43 13.76
CA SER A 21 -10.05 -7.30 12.81
C SER A 21 -8.65 -6.70 12.75
N SER A 22 -8.23 -6.25 11.56
CA SER A 22 -6.93 -5.61 11.36
C SER A 22 -6.74 -4.37 12.24
N ASN A 23 -5.62 -4.31 12.97
CA ASN A 23 -5.25 -3.19 13.81
C ASN A 23 -4.13 -2.37 13.14
N TYR A 24 -4.50 -1.53 12.19
CA TYR A 24 -3.53 -0.77 11.38
C TYR A 24 -2.63 0.16 12.20
N ALA A 25 -3.12 0.72 13.32
CA ALA A 25 -2.32 1.56 14.19
C ALA A 25 -1.18 0.76 14.84
N LEU A 26 -1.51 -0.43 15.37
CA LEU A 26 -0.51 -1.35 15.92
C LEU A 26 0.50 -1.81 14.86
N TYR A 27 0.02 -2.20 13.67
CA TYR A 27 0.89 -2.68 12.60
C TYR A 27 1.82 -1.57 12.11
N GLY A 28 1.33 -0.33 11.97
CA GLY A 28 2.15 0.82 11.58
C GLY A 28 3.25 1.14 12.61
N GLU A 29 2.93 1.08 13.90
CA GLU A 29 3.93 1.31 14.96
C GLU A 29 4.98 0.18 15.00
N MET A 30 4.57 -1.08 14.87
CA MET A 30 5.51 -2.20 14.81
C MET A 30 6.40 -2.13 13.56
N SER A 31 5.83 -1.76 12.42
CA SER A 31 6.57 -1.52 11.19
C SER A 31 7.63 -0.42 11.36
N ARG A 32 7.24 0.71 11.95
CA ARG A 32 8.17 1.81 12.22
C ARG A 32 9.35 1.36 13.10
N ARG A 33 9.10 0.58 14.16
CA ARG A 33 10.16 0.02 15.02
C ARG A 33 11.06 -0.95 14.26
N PHE A 34 10.46 -1.81 13.44
CA PHE A 34 11.18 -2.78 12.60
C PHE A 34 12.10 -2.07 11.60
N MET A 35 11.60 -1.08 10.86
CA MET A 35 12.40 -0.32 9.91
C MET A 35 13.50 0.50 10.57
N ASN A 36 13.21 1.12 11.73
CA ASN A 36 14.21 1.85 12.52
C ASN A 36 15.30 0.93 13.10
N LEU A 37 14.98 -0.32 13.42
CA LEU A 37 16.00 -1.27 13.86
C LEU A 37 16.91 -1.67 12.68
N LEU A 38 16.33 -1.98 11.53
CA LEU A 38 17.09 -2.37 10.35
C LEU A 38 17.94 -1.23 9.77
N SER A 39 17.49 0.02 9.88
CA SER A 39 18.29 1.17 9.42
C SER A 39 19.62 1.35 10.17
N GLN A 40 19.79 0.72 11.35
CA GLN A 40 21.04 0.76 12.10
C GLN A 40 22.15 -0.12 11.51
N TYR A 41 21.82 -0.96 10.55
CA TYR A 41 22.74 -1.90 9.90
C TYR A 41 23.31 -1.39 8.57
N VAL A 42 22.86 -0.23 8.11
CA VAL A 42 23.30 0.40 6.85
C VAL A 42 23.57 1.89 7.06
N ALA A 43 24.25 2.52 6.12
CA ALA A 43 24.44 3.96 6.17
C ALA A 43 23.13 4.73 5.86
N PRO A 44 23.01 5.99 6.27
CA PRO A 44 21.88 6.84 5.89
C PRO A 44 21.71 6.88 4.37
N GLY A 45 20.49 6.61 3.89
CA GLY A 45 20.18 6.54 2.46
C GLY A 45 20.39 5.16 1.82
N GLU A 46 20.81 4.15 2.58
CA GLU A 46 20.99 2.77 2.09
C GLU A 46 19.83 1.83 2.47
N GLN A 47 18.71 2.38 2.92
CA GLN A 47 17.47 1.64 3.19
C GLN A 47 16.32 2.19 2.35
N GLU A 48 15.62 1.30 1.64
CA GLU A 48 14.35 1.59 0.98
C GLU A 48 13.21 0.83 1.67
N VAL A 49 12.27 1.56 2.26
CA VAL A 49 11.05 1.01 2.85
C VAL A 49 9.94 1.05 1.79
N TYR A 50 9.68 -0.07 1.13
CA TYR A 50 8.68 -0.12 0.07
C TYR A 50 7.34 -0.77 0.49
N SER A 51 7.31 -1.42 1.67
CA SER A 51 6.10 -2.02 2.25
C SER A 51 6.04 -1.81 3.76
N ILE A 52 4.90 -2.11 4.39
CA ILE A 52 4.74 -2.09 5.85
C ILE A 52 5.62 -3.14 6.57
N ASP A 53 5.99 -4.21 5.88
CA ASP A 53 6.68 -5.38 6.43
C ASP A 53 7.95 -5.76 5.68
N GLU A 54 8.35 -4.97 4.69
CA GLU A 54 9.51 -5.28 3.84
C GLU A 54 10.31 -4.01 3.51
N CYS A 55 11.64 -4.14 3.50
CA CYS A 55 12.55 -3.11 3.00
C CYS A 55 13.73 -3.76 2.28
N PHE A 56 14.40 -2.98 1.43
CA PHE A 56 15.71 -3.29 0.89
C PHE A 56 16.79 -2.56 1.68
N LEU A 57 17.95 -3.20 1.83
CA LEU A 57 19.16 -2.66 2.44
C LEU A 57 20.32 -2.84 1.45
N GLU A 58 21.10 -1.80 1.23
CA GLU A 58 22.31 -1.87 0.42
C GLU A 58 23.48 -2.34 1.28
N LEU A 59 24.08 -3.46 0.94
CA LEU A 59 25.14 -4.09 1.72
C LEU A 59 26.48 -4.16 0.99
N THR A 60 26.62 -3.59 -0.20
CA THR A 60 27.85 -3.69 -1.02
C THR A 60 29.08 -3.17 -0.28
N ALA A 61 28.94 -2.11 0.54
CA ALA A 61 30.05 -1.57 1.33
C ALA A 61 30.56 -2.54 2.42
N PHE A 62 29.72 -3.46 2.84
CA PHE A 62 30.00 -4.43 3.93
C PHE A 62 30.65 -5.73 3.42
N GLU A 63 30.49 -6.07 2.13
CA GLU A 63 30.90 -7.32 1.53
C GLU A 63 32.39 -7.66 1.76
N LYS A 64 33.26 -6.64 1.76
CA LYS A 64 34.71 -6.82 1.92
C LYS A 64 35.13 -7.18 3.34
N ASN A 65 34.34 -6.77 4.35
CA ASN A 65 34.74 -6.82 5.75
C ASN A 65 33.88 -7.76 6.60
N TYR A 66 32.74 -8.22 6.08
CA TYR A 66 31.78 -9.04 6.81
C TYR A 66 31.34 -10.26 5.99
N ASP A 67 31.14 -11.38 6.66
CA ASP A 67 30.30 -12.45 6.11
C ASP A 67 28.84 -11.95 6.13
N LEU A 68 28.30 -11.64 4.94
CA LEU A 68 26.96 -11.10 4.81
C LEU A 68 25.87 -12.07 5.31
N THR A 69 26.13 -13.40 5.25
CA THR A 69 25.18 -14.39 5.77
C THR A 69 25.13 -14.33 7.29
N ALA A 70 26.28 -14.27 7.96
CA ALA A 70 26.36 -14.11 9.42
C ALA A 70 25.77 -12.76 9.87
N TYR A 71 26.06 -11.69 9.13
CA TYR A 71 25.52 -10.35 9.39
C TYR A 71 23.98 -10.31 9.30
N ALA A 72 23.41 -10.95 8.29
CA ALA A 72 21.95 -11.06 8.14
C ALA A 72 21.33 -11.95 9.25
N GLN A 73 22.03 -13.01 9.71
CA GLN A 73 21.57 -13.81 10.86
C GLN A 73 21.56 -12.98 12.15
N GLU A 74 22.53 -12.10 12.35
CA GLU A 74 22.53 -11.16 13.48
C GLU A 74 21.34 -10.21 13.43
N MET A 75 21.09 -9.57 12.26
CA MET A 75 19.92 -8.70 12.05
C MET A 75 18.63 -9.43 12.41
N ARG A 76 18.43 -10.63 11.86
CA ARG A 76 17.26 -11.46 12.11
C ARG A 76 17.11 -11.81 13.59
N SER A 77 18.18 -12.18 14.26
CA SER A 77 18.18 -12.51 15.70
C SER A 77 17.82 -11.30 16.57
N LYS A 78 18.36 -10.13 16.25
CA LYS A 78 18.02 -8.88 16.95
C LYS A 78 16.57 -8.45 16.74
N VAL A 79 16.05 -8.56 15.53
CA VAL A 79 14.63 -8.29 15.24
C VAL A 79 13.74 -9.21 16.09
N LEU A 80 14.04 -10.49 16.14
CA LEU A 80 13.29 -11.44 16.95
C LEU A 80 13.41 -11.13 18.44
N GLN A 81 14.62 -10.86 18.92
CA GLN A 81 14.89 -10.58 20.34
C GLN A 81 14.22 -9.29 20.83
N TRP A 82 14.29 -8.21 20.06
CA TRP A 82 13.84 -6.89 20.51
C TRP A 82 12.38 -6.60 20.18
N LEU A 83 11.87 -7.16 19.09
CA LEU A 83 10.52 -6.86 18.60
C LEU A 83 9.58 -8.08 18.65
N GLY A 84 10.10 -9.28 18.89
CA GLY A 84 9.32 -10.51 18.83
C GLY A 84 8.83 -10.85 17.42
N LEU A 85 9.39 -10.24 16.37
CA LEU A 85 8.96 -10.44 14.99
C LEU A 85 9.86 -11.47 14.28
N PRO A 86 9.33 -12.62 13.85
CA PRO A 86 10.09 -13.52 12.99
C PRO A 86 10.15 -12.91 11.57
N CYS A 87 11.35 -12.81 11.01
CA CYS A 87 11.56 -12.35 9.63
C CYS A 87 12.48 -13.29 8.87
N CYS A 88 12.52 -13.17 7.55
CA CYS A 88 13.48 -13.82 6.67
C CYS A 88 14.24 -12.75 5.89
N ILE A 89 15.49 -13.03 5.55
CA ILE A 89 16.37 -12.15 4.80
C ILE A 89 16.90 -12.89 3.57
N GLY A 90 16.78 -12.26 2.41
CA GLY A 90 17.37 -12.73 1.16
C GLY A 90 18.47 -11.78 0.70
N ILE A 91 19.63 -12.30 0.32
CA ILE A 91 20.75 -11.55 -0.22
C ILE A 91 20.93 -11.92 -1.69
N GLY A 92 21.02 -10.92 -2.54
CA GLY A 92 21.22 -11.02 -3.99
C GLY A 92 21.95 -9.80 -4.52
N ARG A 93 22.39 -9.85 -5.77
CA ARG A 93 23.09 -8.76 -6.47
C ARG A 93 22.15 -7.66 -6.93
N SER A 94 20.84 -7.94 -6.87
CA SER A 94 19.79 -7.02 -7.27
C SER A 94 18.57 -7.15 -6.36
N LYS A 95 17.65 -6.20 -6.43
CA LYS A 95 16.39 -6.26 -5.66
C LYS A 95 15.57 -7.50 -5.98
N THR A 96 15.44 -7.85 -7.27
CA THR A 96 14.65 -9.02 -7.69
C THR A 96 15.31 -10.32 -7.26
N GLU A 97 16.64 -10.44 -7.37
CA GLU A 97 17.38 -11.59 -6.88
C GLU A 97 17.26 -11.73 -5.35
N ALA A 98 17.38 -10.62 -4.60
CA ALA A 98 17.20 -10.61 -3.14
C ALA A 98 15.78 -11.03 -2.72
N LYS A 99 14.74 -10.67 -3.49
CA LYS A 99 13.35 -11.12 -3.25
C LYS A 99 13.20 -12.63 -3.45
N ILE A 100 13.82 -13.21 -4.47
CA ILE A 100 13.82 -14.66 -4.69
C ILE A 100 14.61 -15.36 -3.58
N ALA A 101 15.77 -14.84 -3.19
CA ALA A 101 16.52 -15.35 -2.05
C ALA A 101 15.67 -15.35 -0.76
N ASN A 102 14.93 -14.29 -0.50
CA ASN A 102 13.99 -14.21 0.64
C ASN A 102 12.86 -15.26 0.52
N HIS A 103 12.31 -15.48 -0.67
CA HIS A 103 11.32 -16.55 -0.91
C HIS A 103 11.91 -17.92 -0.55
N ILE A 104 13.13 -18.21 -0.98
CA ILE A 104 13.86 -19.47 -0.66
C ILE A 104 14.06 -19.59 0.86
N ALA A 105 14.56 -18.54 1.51
CA ALA A 105 14.78 -18.52 2.97
C ALA A 105 13.51 -18.80 3.77
N LYS A 106 12.35 -18.33 3.28
CA LYS A 106 11.04 -18.53 3.90
C LYS A 106 10.48 -19.92 3.71
N LYS A 107 10.76 -20.56 2.56
CA LYS A 107 10.18 -21.87 2.20
C LYS A 107 11.08 -23.05 2.61
N ASN A 108 12.39 -22.86 2.63
CA ASN A 108 13.35 -23.91 2.90
C ASN A 108 14.03 -23.72 4.27
N LYS A 109 13.71 -24.60 5.21
CA LYS A 109 14.25 -24.56 6.59
C LYS A 109 15.77 -24.71 6.66
N PHE A 110 16.40 -25.29 5.64
CA PHE A 110 17.87 -25.43 5.57
C PHE A 110 18.58 -24.09 5.73
N PHE A 111 18.03 -23.03 5.18
CA PHE A 111 18.62 -21.70 5.23
C PHE A 111 18.41 -20.97 6.58
N ASN A 112 17.71 -21.56 7.52
CA ASN A 112 17.43 -20.94 8.83
C ASN A 112 16.97 -19.47 8.72
N GLY A 113 16.15 -19.16 7.70
CA GLY A 113 15.57 -17.83 7.49
C GLY A 113 16.50 -16.79 6.83
N VAL A 114 17.72 -17.16 6.41
CA VAL A 114 18.62 -16.30 5.62
C VAL A 114 19.14 -17.08 4.42
N CYS A 115 18.88 -16.61 3.22
CA CYS A 115 19.44 -17.18 2.00
C CYS A 115 20.30 -16.12 1.30
N ASN A 116 21.56 -16.49 1.03
CA ASN A 116 22.51 -15.66 0.31
C ASN A 116 22.82 -16.33 -1.04
N LEU A 117 22.13 -15.91 -2.10
CA LEU A 117 22.35 -16.47 -3.45
C LEU A 117 23.73 -16.13 -4.01
N VAL A 118 24.34 -15.04 -3.55
CA VAL A 118 25.69 -14.63 -4.01
C VAL A 118 26.77 -15.60 -3.54
N SER A 119 26.57 -16.26 -2.39
CA SER A 119 27.53 -17.20 -1.80
C SER A 119 27.29 -18.66 -2.20
N LEU A 120 26.18 -18.98 -2.85
CA LEU A 120 25.88 -20.32 -3.32
C LEU A 120 26.64 -20.65 -4.61
N ASP A 121 26.96 -21.91 -4.78
CA ASP A 121 27.50 -22.40 -6.05
C ASP A 121 26.44 -22.38 -7.17
N PRO A 122 26.83 -22.25 -8.44
CA PRO A 122 25.92 -22.16 -9.56
C PRO A 122 24.92 -23.34 -9.65
N CYS A 123 25.36 -24.56 -9.45
CA CYS A 123 24.50 -25.74 -9.55
C CYS A 123 23.40 -25.74 -8.48
N SER A 124 23.75 -25.37 -7.24
CA SER A 124 22.79 -25.26 -6.15
C SER A 124 21.79 -24.12 -6.41
N THR A 125 22.26 -23.00 -6.97
CA THR A 125 21.41 -21.86 -7.33
C THR A 125 20.42 -22.25 -8.43
N GLU A 126 20.87 -22.85 -9.52
CA GLU A 126 20.02 -23.34 -10.63
C GLU A 126 18.99 -24.35 -10.12
N TYR A 127 19.41 -25.32 -9.30
CA TYR A 127 18.51 -26.31 -8.70
C TYR A 127 17.37 -25.65 -7.89
N LEU A 128 17.70 -24.64 -7.08
CA LEU A 128 16.70 -23.91 -6.29
C LEU A 128 15.76 -23.09 -7.18
N LEU A 129 16.29 -22.38 -8.17
CA LEU A 129 15.50 -21.53 -9.06
C LEU A 129 14.56 -22.34 -9.97
N ALA A 130 14.96 -23.54 -10.38
CA ALA A 130 14.13 -24.46 -11.17
C ALA A 130 12.87 -24.94 -10.42
N GLN A 131 12.88 -24.93 -9.08
CA GLN A 131 11.74 -25.38 -8.26
C GLN A 131 10.74 -24.27 -7.93
N ILE A 132 11.04 -23.03 -8.28
CA ILE A 132 10.18 -21.87 -7.96
C ILE A 132 9.35 -21.50 -9.19
N ASP A 133 8.03 -21.46 -9.03
CA ASP A 133 7.11 -21.02 -10.09
C ASP A 133 7.42 -19.57 -10.51
N VAL A 134 7.37 -19.29 -11.80
CA VAL A 134 7.66 -17.97 -12.35
C VAL A 134 6.68 -16.89 -11.82
N GLY A 135 5.50 -17.27 -11.39
CA GLY A 135 4.53 -16.40 -10.74
C GLY A 135 4.93 -15.89 -9.36
N GLU A 136 5.98 -16.48 -8.73
CA GLU A 136 6.53 -16.01 -7.45
C GLU A 136 7.56 -14.88 -7.62
N VAL A 137 7.94 -14.56 -8.86
CA VAL A 137 8.86 -13.46 -9.17
C VAL A 137 8.17 -12.12 -8.89
N TRP A 138 8.88 -11.25 -8.18
CA TRP A 138 8.40 -9.90 -7.89
C TRP A 138 8.05 -9.13 -9.16
N GLY A 139 6.82 -8.61 -9.23
CA GLY A 139 6.30 -7.93 -10.43
C GLY A 139 5.62 -8.85 -11.46
N VAL A 140 5.70 -10.17 -11.31
CA VAL A 140 4.97 -11.11 -12.18
C VAL A 140 3.57 -11.36 -11.61
N GLY A 141 2.58 -10.64 -12.13
CA GLY A 141 1.17 -10.86 -11.79
C GLY A 141 0.55 -12.02 -12.59
N ARG A 142 -0.66 -12.45 -12.20
CA ARG A 142 -1.37 -13.61 -12.80
C ARG A 142 -1.42 -13.60 -14.34
N GLN A 143 -1.64 -12.44 -14.96
CA GLN A 143 -1.71 -12.32 -16.42
C GLN A 143 -0.34 -12.54 -17.08
N ASN A 144 0.72 -11.96 -16.50
CA ASN A 144 2.08 -12.15 -16.97
C ASN A 144 2.56 -13.58 -16.75
N CYS A 145 2.25 -14.18 -15.59
CA CYS A 145 2.55 -15.58 -15.31
C CYS A 145 1.92 -16.49 -16.38
N LYS A 146 0.62 -16.32 -16.69
CA LYS A 146 -0.03 -17.10 -17.75
C LYS A 146 0.67 -16.94 -19.11
N ARG A 147 1.02 -15.70 -19.51
CA ARG A 147 1.71 -15.43 -20.78
C ARG A 147 3.12 -16.03 -20.82
N LEU A 148 3.84 -16.03 -19.69
CA LEU A 148 5.14 -16.69 -19.57
C LEU A 148 5.00 -18.20 -19.72
N ASN A 149 4.02 -18.81 -19.06
CA ASN A 149 3.73 -20.25 -19.20
C ASN A 149 3.36 -20.63 -20.64
N ASP A 150 2.59 -19.78 -21.35
CA ASP A 150 2.26 -19.97 -22.77
C ASP A 150 3.53 -19.95 -23.68
N MET A 151 4.64 -19.37 -23.18
CA MET A 151 5.97 -19.37 -23.81
C MET A 151 6.90 -20.49 -23.29
N ASN A 152 6.38 -21.45 -22.51
CA ASN A 152 7.12 -22.50 -21.81
C ASN A 152 8.12 -21.99 -20.75
N ILE A 153 7.93 -20.78 -20.22
CA ILE A 153 8.68 -20.23 -19.10
C ILE A 153 7.84 -20.46 -17.83
N ASN A 154 8.13 -21.54 -17.10
CA ASN A 154 7.33 -22.00 -15.98
C ASN A 154 8.01 -21.77 -14.62
N SER A 155 9.34 -21.78 -14.61
CA SER A 155 10.16 -21.59 -13.41
C SER A 155 10.93 -20.26 -13.44
N VAL A 156 11.47 -19.88 -12.28
CA VAL A 156 12.39 -18.74 -12.18
C VAL A 156 13.64 -19.00 -13.01
N LEU A 157 14.15 -20.24 -13.06
CA LEU A 157 15.31 -20.58 -13.87
C LEU A 157 15.03 -20.35 -15.37
N ASP A 158 13.88 -20.81 -15.89
CA ASP A 158 13.51 -20.58 -17.28
C ASP A 158 13.50 -19.08 -17.62
N LEU A 159 13.05 -18.24 -16.66
CA LEU A 159 13.03 -16.78 -16.85
C LEU A 159 14.43 -16.17 -16.80
N VAL A 160 15.34 -16.69 -15.96
CA VAL A 160 16.76 -16.29 -15.92
C VAL A 160 17.46 -16.59 -17.25
N GLU A 161 17.16 -17.74 -17.86
CA GLU A 161 17.74 -18.17 -19.14
C GLU A 161 17.12 -17.47 -20.35
N ALA A 162 15.96 -16.83 -20.17
CA ALA A 162 15.27 -16.12 -21.25
C ALA A 162 16.07 -14.90 -21.74
N ASN A 163 16.01 -14.64 -23.08
CA ASN A 163 16.62 -13.45 -23.64
C ASN A 163 15.84 -12.17 -23.23
N PRO A 164 16.47 -11.21 -22.52
CA PRO A 164 15.78 -10.01 -22.04
C PRO A 164 15.14 -9.18 -23.15
N LYS A 165 15.77 -9.12 -24.35
CA LYS A 165 15.24 -8.35 -25.50
C LYS A 165 13.97 -8.97 -26.08
N ASP A 166 13.87 -10.29 -26.08
CA ASP A 166 12.67 -10.98 -26.58
C ASP A 166 11.54 -10.88 -25.55
N ILE A 167 11.85 -10.95 -24.26
CA ILE A 167 10.90 -10.66 -23.19
C ILE A 167 10.37 -9.21 -23.29
N LYS A 168 11.24 -8.23 -23.57
CA LYS A 168 10.80 -6.84 -23.81
C LYS A 168 9.78 -6.70 -24.93
N LYS A 169 9.99 -7.37 -26.07
CA LYS A 169 9.08 -7.32 -27.21
C LYS A 169 7.70 -7.90 -26.88
N GLN A 170 7.66 -8.94 -26.06
CA GLN A 170 6.43 -9.64 -25.72
C GLN A 170 5.69 -8.97 -24.53
N PHE A 171 6.38 -8.33 -23.61
CA PHE A 171 5.81 -7.76 -22.41
C PHE A 171 6.04 -6.25 -22.29
N SER A 172 7.16 -5.84 -21.70
CA SER A 172 7.50 -4.44 -21.47
C SER A 172 8.96 -4.29 -21.04
N ILE A 173 9.44 -3.04 -21.01
CA ILE A 173 10.77 -2.71 -20.45
C ILE A 173 10.89 -3.08 -18.96
N VAL A 174 9.78 -3.06 -18.21
CA VAL A 174 9.78 -3.47 -16.79
C VAL A 174 10.11 -4.95 -16.68
N MET A 175 9.52 -5.80 -17.52
CA MET A 175 9.80 -7.23 -17.50
C MET A 175 11.22 -7.55 -18.02
N GLU A 176 11.74 -6.79 -19.03
CA GLU A 176 13.15 -6.86 -19.42
C GLU A 176 14.07 -6.61 -18.22
N LYS A 177 13.82 -5.53 -17.46
CA LYS A 177 14.57 -5.23 -16.23
C LYS A 177 14.47 -6.34 -15.19
N THR A 178 13.29 -6.93 -15.01
CA THR A 178 13.11 -8.07 -14.10
C THR A 178 14.00 -9.26 -14.47
N VAL A 179 14.12 -9.59 -15.77
CA VAL A 179 15.02 -10.65 -16.24
C VAL A 179 16.50 -10.30 -15.97
N LEU A 180 16.91 -9.06 -16.33
CA LEU A 180 18.29 -8.60 -16.06
C LEU A 180 18.63 -8.64 -14.56
N GLU A 181 17.69 -8.22 -13.71
CA GLU A 181 17.83 -8.30 -12.25
C GLU A 181 18.03 -9.73 -11.76
N LEU A 182 17.27 -10.70 -12.28
CA LEU A 182 17.43 -12.11 -11.98
C LEU A 182 18.76 -12.69 -12.50
N GLN A 183 19.33 -12.09 -13.54
CA GLN A 183 20.68 -12.42 -14.05
C GLN A 183 21.80 -11.74 -13.25
N GLY A 184 21.47 -11.05 -12.14
CA GLY A 184 22.40 -10.36 -11.27
C GLY A 184 22.84 -8.97 -11.74
N ILE A 185 22.16 -8.40 -12.76
CA ILE A 185 22.43 -7.05 -13.28
C ILE A 185 21.44 -6.09 -12.64
N SER A 186 21.89 -5.29 -11.67
CA SER A 186 21.04 -4.29 -11.02
C SER A 186 20.56 -3.23 -12.01
N CYS A 187 19.25 -3.10 -12.15
CA CYS A 187 18.56 -2.17 -13.06
C CYS A 187 17.55 -1.27 -12.34
N ILE A 188 17.35 -1.50 -11.03
CA ILE A 188 16.37 -0.82 -10.19
C ILE A 188 17.12 -0.26 -8.99
N ASP A 189 17.42 1.03 -9.02
CA ASP A 189 18.11 1.71 -7.93
C ASP A 189 17.27 1.74 -6.65
N LEU A 190 17.92 1.94 -5.48
CA LEU A 190 17.23 2.19 -4.22
C LEU A 190 16.47 3.52 -4.29
N GLU A 191 15.18 3.47 -4.00
CA GLU A 191 14.34 4.66 -3.85
C GLU A 191 14.41 5.14 -2.39
N THR A 192 15.39 5.98 -2.08
CA THR A 192 15.62 6.50 -0.72
C THR A 192 14.83 7.78 -0.43
N ASP A 193 14.55 8.55 -1.48
CA ASP A 193 13.71 9.74 -1.40
C ASP A 193 12.25 9.39 -1.71
N SER A 194 11.32 9.87 -0.88
CA SER A 194 9.90 9.73 -1.19
C SER A 194 9.57 10.56 -2.42
N LEU A 195 9.36 9.90 -3.56
CA LEU A 195 8.86 10.56 -4.76
C LEU A 195 7.54 11.30 -4.44
N ALA A 196 7.37 12.47 -5.03
CA ALA A 196 6.11 13.21 -4.92
C ALA A 196 4.93 12.31 -5.31
N LYS A 197 3.92 12.25 -4.46
CA LYS A 197 2.73 11.44 -4.72
C LYS A 197 2.07 11.87 -6.03
N GLN A 198 1.80 10.93 -6.90
CA GLN A 198 1.10 11.18 -8.17
C GLN A 198 -0.42 11.27 -7.97
N GLN A 199 -0.92 10.61 -6.91
CA GLN A 199 -2.34 10.59 -6.57
C GLN A 199 -2.55 10.29 -5.10
N ILE A 200 -3.68 10.73 -4.54
CA ILE A 200 -4.10 10.41 -3.18
C ILE A 200 -5.47 9.74 -3.24
N ILE A 201 -5.54 8.48 -2.81
CA ILE A 201 -6.78 7.69 -2.83
C ILE A 201 -7.37 7.61 -1.42
N SER A 202 -8.68 7.87 -1.32
CA SER A 202 -9.44 7.61 -0.10
C SER A 202 -10.70 6.81 -0.46
N SER A 203 -10.77 5.56 -0.01
CA SER A 203 -11.89 4.67 -0.34
C SER A 203 -12.12 3.64 0.74
N ARG A 204 -13.34 3.12 0.84
CA ARG A 204 -13.65 1.99 1.73
C ARG A 204 -14.69 1.07 1.11
N SER A 205 -14.55 -0.23 1.43
CA SER A 205 -15.63 -1.19 1.27
C SER A 205 -16.57 -1.04 2.46
N TYR A 206 -17.86 -0.99 2.19
CA TYR A 206 -18.91 -0.85 3.19
C TYR A 206 -19.09 -2.14 4.00
N GLY A 207 -19.37 -2.02 5.29
CA GLY A 207 -19.70 -3.14 6.15
C GLY A 207 -20.95 -3.87 5.65
N HIS A 208 -21.99 -3.12 5.33
CA HIS A 208 -23.23 -3.60 4.71
C HIS A 208 -23.44 -2.93 3.34
N PRO A 209 -24.21 -3.54 2.41
CA PRO A 209 -24.57 -2.88 1.16
C PRO A 209 -25.37 -1.61 1.43
N VAL A 210 -25.08 -0.56 0.67
CA VAL A 210 -25.77 0.74 0.72
C VAL A 210 -26.61 0.90 -0.54
N TYR A 211 -27.79 1.44 -0.39
CA TYR A 211 -28.79 1.60 -1.46
C TYR A 211 -29.14 3.07 -1.74
N GLU A 212 -29.02 3.92 -0.72
CA GLU A 212 -29.46 5.30 -0.77
C GLU A 212 -28.29 6.25 -1.07
N ILE A 213 -28.55 7.23 -1.93
CA ILE A 213 -27.55 8.20 -2.36
C ILE A 213 -27.00 9.03 -1.20
N GLU A 214 -27.83 9.37 -0.22
CA GLU A 214 -27.40 10.18 0.91
C GLU A 214 -26.41 9.45 1.83
N GLU A 215 -26.55 8.14 2.01
CA GLU A 215 -25.56 7.33 2.73
C GLU A 215 -24.21 7.30 1.99
N ILE A 216 -24.24 7.17 0.65
CA ILE A 216 -23.04 7.24 -0.19
C ILE A 216 -22.39 8.60 -0.07
N LYS A 217 -23.18 9.70 -0.21
CA LYS A 217 -22.68 11.06 -0.07
C LYS A 217 -22.07 11.32 1.31
N SER A 218 -22.70 10.79 2.37
CA SER A 218 -22.17 10.89 3.74
C SER A 218 -20.79 10.22 3.86
N SER A 219 -20.66 8.99 3.37
CA SER A 219 -19.37 8.27 3.39
C SER A 219 -18.30 8.99 2.57
N VAL A 220 -18.66 9.47 1.39
CA VAL A 220 -17.72 10.12 0.46
C VAL A 220 -17.26 11.47 0.99
N ARG A 221 -18.10 12.26 1.70
CA ARG A 221 -17.65 13.47 2.40
C ARG A 221 -16.48 13.17 3.35
N LEU A 222 -16.58 12.11 4.14
CA LEU A 222 -15.49 11.71 5.02
C LEU A 222 -14.22 11.30 4.22
N PHE A 223 -14.40 10.65 3.06
CA PHE A 223 -13.24 10.27 2.23
C PHE A 223 -12.56 11.49 1.62
N VAL A 224 -13.33 12.52 1.24
CA VAL A 224 -12.79 13.80 0.77
C VAL A 224 -11.99 14.47 1.88
N THR A 225 -12.58 14.62 3.08
CA THR A 225 -11.88 15.21 4.23
C THR A 225 -10.52 14.54 4.48
N ARG A 226 -10.49 13.22 4.58
CA ARG A 226 -9.24 12.47 4.81
C ARG A 226 -8.23 12.55 3.67
N ALA A 227 -8.69 12.69 2.44
CA ALA A 227 -7.80 12.84 1.30
C ALA A 227 -7.19 14.24 1.26
N VAL A 228 -8.00 15.27 1.53
CA VAL A 228 -7.56 16.67 1.59
C VAL A 228 -6.59 16.87 2.75
N GLU A 229 -6.86 16.32 3.95
CA GLU A 229 -5.91 16.33 5.07
C GLU A 229 -4.54 15.81 4.64
N ARG A 230 -4.47 14.62 4.04
CA ARG A 230 -3.20 14.04 3.55
C ARG A 230 -2.54 14.84 2.44
N MET A 231 -3.32 15.48 1.58
CA MET A 231 -2.81 16.35 0.53
C MET A 231 -2.14 17.61 1.12
N ARG A 232 -2.74 18.18 2.18
CA ARG A 232 -2.20 19.34 2.89
C ARG A 232 -0.97 19.00 3.71
N GLU A 233 -0.95 17.83 4.39
CA GLU A 233 0.26 17.30 5.05
C GLU A 233 1.44 17.25 4.09
N ASP A 234 1.20 16.92 2.81
CA ASP A 234 2.21 16.92 1.74
C ASP A 234 2.43 18.31 1.09
N SER A 235 1.78 19.39 1.58
CA SER A 235 1.81 20.73 0.98
C SER A 235 1.52 20.71 -0.53
N SER A 236 0.51 19.95 -0.95
CA SER A 236 0.11 19.75 -2.34
C SER A 236 -1.28 20.30 -2.64
N LEU A 237 -1.54 20.59 -3.91
CA LEU A 237 -2.83 20.97 -4.47
C LEU A 237 -3.27 19.95 -5.51
N CYS A 238 -4.57 19.76 -5.74
CA CYS A 238 -5.08 18.92 -6.83
C CYS A 238 -5.89 19.74 -7.83
N LYS A 239 -5.95 19.30 -9.09
CA LYS A 239 -6.78 19.90 -10.13
C LYS A 239 -7.94 19.02 -10.57
N MET A 240 -7.84 17.72 -10.36
CA MET A 240 -8.90 16.79 -10.73
C MET A 240 -9.22 15.84 -9.57
N VAL A 241 -10.47 15.41 -9.50
CA VAL A 241 -10.92 14.41 -8.52
C VAL A 241 -11.70 13.31 -9.24
N GLY A 242 -11.16 12.11 -9.21
CA GLY A 242 -11.86 10.91 -9.62
C GLY A 242 -12.84 10.47 -8.53
N VAL A 243 -14.07 10.14 -8.92
CA VAL A 243 -15.13 9.67 -8.01
C VAL A 243 -15.66 8.35 -8.53
N TYR A 244 -15.83 7.37 -7.66
CA TYR A 244 -16.38 6.08 -8.04
C TYR A 244 -17.23 5.43 -6.95
N ILE A 245 -18.18 4.63 -7.40
CA ILE A 245 -19.00 3.74 -6.57
C ILE A 245 -19.03 2.36 -7.22
N GLN A 246 -19.09 1.29 -6.41
CA GLN A 246 -19.00 -0.07 -6.94
C GLN A 246 -19.95 -1.01 -6.22
N THR A 247 -20.57 -1.91 -6.99
CA THR A 247 -21.27 -3.08 -6.45
C THR A 247 -20.29 -4.16 -5.99
N GLY A 248 -20.75 -5.10 -5.17
CA GLY A 248 -19.89 -6.19 -4.65
C GLY A 248 -19.40 -7.11 -5.76
N ARG A 249 -18.13 -7.50 -5.71
CA ARG A 249 -17.52 -8.44 -6.69
C ARG A 249 -18.14 -9.84 -6.63
N PHE A 250 -18.67 -10.23 -5.47
CA PHE A 250 -19.24 -11.56 -5.21
C PHE A 250 -20.77 -11.59 -5.28
N ASN A 251 -21.41 -10.46 -5.61
CA ASN A 251 -22.86 -10.41 -5.78
C ASN A 251 -23.28 -11.13 -7.06
N LYS A 252 -24.36 -11.93 -6.98
CA LYS A 252 -24.95 -12.64 -8.13
C LYS A 252 -25.73 -11.72 -9.10
N GLY A 253 -25.82 -10.42 -8.81
CA GLY A 253 -26.54 -9.43 -9.62
C GLY A 253 -25.65 -8.71 -10.63
N GLU A 254 -26.27 -7.77 -11.35
CA GLU A 254 -25.59 -6.91 -12.31
C GLU A 254 -24.45 -6.11 -11.64
N ARG A 255 -23.29 -6.09 -12.28
CA ARG A 255 -22.14 -5.32 -11.82
C ARG A 255 -22.22 -3.90 -12.36
N TYR A 256 -22.14 -2.95 -11.45
CA TYR A 256 -22.10 -1.53 -11.78
C TYR A 256 -20.93 -0.87 -11.04
N SER A 257 -19.98 -0.29 -11.79
CA SER A 257 -18.75 0.26 -11.22
C SER A 257 -18.32 1.52 -12.01
N PRO A 258 -19.17 2.58 -11.99
CA PRO A 258 -18.86 3.82 -12.69
C PRO A 258 -17.71 4.57 -12.04
N TYR A 259 -17.00 5.31 -12.87
CA TYR A 259 -15.95 6.24 -12.49
C TYR A 259 -16.13 7.53 -13.28
N ILE A 260 -16.03 8.67 -12.61
CA ILE A 260 -16.09 10.00 -13.24
C ILE A 260 -14.96 10.87 -12.72
N ILE A 261 -14.39 11.70 -13.59
CA ILE A 261 -13.41 12.72 -13.23
C ILE A 261 -14.13 14.06 -13.17
N VAL A 262 -14.00 14.76 -12.05
CA VAL A 262 -14.48 16.12 -11.85
C VAL A 262 -13.26 17.04 -11.86
N GLN A 263 -13.26 17.98 -12.79
CA GLN A 263 -12.21 18.99 -12.90
C GLN A 263 -12.54 20.20 -12.05
N MET A 264 -11.55 20.68 -11.29
CA MET A 264 -11.61 21.96 -10.58
C MET A 264 -11.21 23.09 -11.53
N GLN A 265 -11.63 24.30 -11.26
CA GLN A 265 -11.25 25.47 -12.07
C GLN A 265 -9.73 25.65 -12.07
N GLU A 266 -9.11 25.52 -10.88
CA GLU A 266 -7.68 25.61 -10.67
C GLU A 266 -7.19 24.53 -9.70
N HIS A 267 -5.86 24.49 -9.51
CA HIS A 267 -5.29 23.69 -8.44
C HIS A 267 -5.73 24.22 -7.08
N THR A 268 -6.32 23.36 -6.27
CA THR A 268 -6.94 23.74 -5.00
C THR A 268 -6.69 22.72 -3.90
N ASP A 269 -6.68 23.18 -2.65
CA ASP A 269 -6.79 22.39 -1.43
C ASP A 269 -8.05 22.76 -0.63
N ASP A 270 -8.97 23.50 -1.24
CA ASP A 270 -10.22 23.90 -0.60
C ASP A 270 -11.17 22.71 -0.46
N LEU A 271 -11.32 22.25 0.79
CA LEU A 271 -12.19 21.13 1.14
C LEU A 271 -13.64 21.33 0.67
N LEU A 272 -14.17 22.55 0.74
CA LEU A 272 -15.55 22.85 0.35
C LEU A 272 -15.74 22.76 -1.18
N GLU A 273 -14.78 23.32 -1.93
CA GLU A 273 -14.80 23.28 -3.40
C GLU A 273 -14.73 21.84 -3.90
N ILE A 274 -13.75 21.07 -3.39
CA ILE A 274 -13.56 19.66 -3.75
C ILE A 274 -14.81 18.86 -3.38
N THR A 275 -15.37 19.08 -2.18
CA THR A 275 -16.59 18.38 -1.74
C THR A 275 -17.78 18.66 -2.66
N ARG A 276 -18.01 19.92 -3.04
CA ARG A 276 -19.09 20.27 -3.97
C ARG A 276 -18.93 19.60 -5.33
N GLY A 277 -17.69 19.56 -5.86
CA GLY A 277 -17.38 18.87 -7.10
C GLY A 277 -17.68 17.37 -7.02
N VAL A 278 -17.22 16.74 -5.97
CA VAL A 278 -17.43 15.31 -5.71
C VAL A 278 -18.92 14.97 -5.55
N MET A 279 -19.69 15.78 -4.83
CA MET A 279 -21.14 15.55 -4.67
C MET A 279 -21.87 15.59 -6.02
N ARG A 280 -21.54 16.56 -6.90
CA ARG A 280 -22.06 16.59 -8.27
C ARG A 280 -21.68 15.35 -9.07
N GLY A 281 -20.44 14.84 -8.87
CA GLY A 281 -19.99 13.60 -9.49
C GLY A 281 -20.81 12.38 -9.03
N ILE A 282 -21.12 12.28 -7.73
CA ILE A 282 -21.97 11.21 -7.20
C ILE A 282 -23.38 11.27 -7.80
N ASP A 283 -23.96 12.47 -7.91
CA ASP A 283 -25.30 12.64 -8.50
C ASP A 283 -25.37 12.14 -9.96
N GLN A 284 -24.29 12.27 -10.72
CA GLN A 284 -24.22 11.79 -12.10
C GLN A 284 -24.06 10.27 -12.23
N ILE A 285 -23.32 9.64 -11.32
CA ILE A 285 -23.00 8.20 -11.44
C ILE A 285 -23.92 7.31 -10.60
N PHE A 286 -24.69 7.86 -9.69
CA PHE A 286 -25.62 7.07 -8.88
C PHE A 286 -26.78 6.53 -9.70
N LYS A 287 -27.09 5.24 -9.49
CA LYS A 287 -28.31 4.60 -10.03
C LYS A 287 -29.05 3.91 -8.90
N LYS A 288 -30.35 4.20 -8.79
CA LYS A 288 -31.22 3.53 -7.82
C LYS A 288 -31.37 2.04 -8.13
N GLY A 289 -31.46 1.22 -7.08
CA GLY A 289 -31.69 -0.23 -7.21
C GLY A 289 -30.43 -1.08 -7.14
N PHE A 290 -29.23 -0.48 -7.22
CA PHE A 290 -27.97 -1.22 -7.08
C PHE A 290 -27.56 -1.36 -5.61
N LYS A 291 -26.86 -2.48 -5.31
CA LYS A 291 -26.28 -2.79 -3.99
C LYS A 291 -24.83 -2.31 -3.96
N TYR A 292 -24.62 -1.06 -3.58
CA TYR A 292 -23.26 -0.50 -3.51
C TYR A 292 -22.49 -1.09 -2.33
N LYS A 293 -21.26 -1.53 -2.59
CA LYS A 293 -20.40 -2.18 -1.60
C LYS A 293 -19.08 -1.41 -1.39
N LYS A 294 -18.73 -0.49 -2.27
CA LYS A 294 -17.53 0.34 -2.16
C LYS A 294 -17.77 1.69 -2.79
N ALA A 295 -17.22 2.72 -2.15
CA ALA A 295 -17.05 4.05 -2.75
C ALA A 295 -15.66 4.60 -2.47
N GLY A 296 -15.24 5.58 -3.26
CA GLY A 296 -13.98 6.25 -3.06
C GLY A 296 -13.77 7.43 -3.96
N ILE A 297 -12.75 8.22 -3.61
CA ILE A 297 -12.25 9.33 -4.40
C ILE A 297 -10.75 9.17 -4.65
N VAL A 298 -10.28 9.82 -5.69
CA VAL A 298 -8.87 9.91 -6.06
C VAL A 298 -8.55 11.36 -6.38
N LEU A 299 -7.67 11.99 -5.61
CA LEU A 299 -7.12 13.29 -5.96
C LEU A 299 -6.02 13.08 -7.00
N LEU A 300 -6.11 13.78 -8.10
CA LEU A 300 -5.28 13.65 -9.29
C LEU A 300 -4.64 14.99 -9.66
N GLU A 301 -3.64 14.95 -10.54
CA GLU A 301 -2.87 16.13 -10.93
C GLU A 301 -2.37 16.89 -9.71
N LEU A 302 -1.65 16.18 -8.84
CA LEU A 302 -1.07 16.77 -7.65
C LEU A 302 0.12 17.67 -8.03
N MET A 303 0.16 18.84 -7.42
CA MET A 303 1.23 19.82 -7.59
C MET A 303 1.66 20.38 -6.24
N PRO A 304 2.97 20.53 -5.96
CA PRO A 304 3.43 21.24 -4.77
C PRO A 304 2.85 22.66 -4.69
N LYS A 305 2.32 23.06 -3.54
CA LYS A 305 1.72 24.39 -3.32
C LYS A 305 2.69 25.53 -3.65
N ALA A 306 3.98 25.31 -3.39
CA ALA A 306 5.05 26.27 -3.71
C ALA A 306 5.25 26.54 -5.22
N LYS A 307 4.77 25.63 -6.09
CA LYS A 307 4.83 25.80 -7.55
C LYS A 307 3.59 26.40 -8.16
N PHE A 308 2.59 26.69 -7.33
CA PHE A 308 1.35 27.28 -7.82
C PHE A 308 1.54 28.76 -8.20
N VAL A 309 1.21 29.09 -9.42
CA VAL A 309 1.21 30.47 -9.93
C VAL A 309 -0.26 30.85 -10.17
N PRO A 310 -0.80 31.88 -9.49
CA PRO A 310 -2.15 32.35 -9.70
C PRO A 310 -2.36 32.84 -11.15
N ASP A 311 -3.50 32.52 -11.71
CA ASP A 311 -3.94 33.09 -13.00
C ASP A 311 -4.31 34.58 -12.79
N LEU A 312 -3.96 35.42 -13.77
CA LEU A 312 -4.22 36.89 -13.73
C LEU A 312 -5.70 37.23 -13.88
N PHE A 313 -6.52 36.32 -14.38
CA PHE A 313 -7.93 36.55 -14.70
C PHE A 313 -8.91 36.02 -13.64
N THR A 314 -8.41 35.27 -12.66
CA THR A 314 -9.23 34.66 -11.62
C THR A 314 -9.31 35.58 -10.38
N ASP A 315 -10.49 35.76 -9.85
CA ASP A 315 -10.70 36.51 -8.59
C ASP A 315 -10.36 35.61 -7.38
N TYR A 316 -9.25 35.95 -6.73
CA TYR A 316 -8.76 35.26 -5.52
C TYR A 316 -9.25 35.84 -4.20
N SER A 317 -10.13 36.84 -4.20
CA SER A 317 -10.60 37.49 -2.96
C SER A 317 -11.19 36.48 -1.97
N GLN A 318 -12.01 35.56 -2.45
CA GLN A 318 -12.59 34.49 -1.64
C GLN A 318 -11.58 33.39 -1.22
N ARG A 319 -10.49 33.23 -1.93
CA ARG A 319 -9.48 32.19 -1.61
C ARG A 319 -8.81 32.46 -0.27
N HIS A 320 -8.45 33.70 -0.02
CA HIS A 320 -7.82 34.09 1.26
C HIS A 320 -8.72 33.87 2.48
N GLU A 321 -10.03 34.15 2.36
CA GLU A 321 -11.00 33.87 3.42
C GLU A 321 -11.15 32.35 3.65
N ARG A 322 -11.18 31.55 2.57
CA ARG A 322 -11.27 30.09 2.65
C ARG A 322 -10.02 29.47 3.22
N GLU A 323 -8.83 30.01 2.91
CA GLU A 323 -7.56 29.58 3.53
C GLU A 323 -7.59 29.86 5.04
N LYS A 324 -8.06 31.02 5.49
CA LYS A 324 -8.21 31.31 6.93
C LYS A 324 -9.14 30.32 7.61
N LEU A 325 -10.29 30.02 6.99
CA LEU A 325 -11.23 29.02 7.51
C LEU A 325 -10.57 27.64 7.60
N SER A 326 -9.89 27.23 6.56
CA SER A 326 -9.18 25.94 6.52
C SER A 326 -8.12 25.82 7.60
N ASN A 327 -7.27 26.83 7.74
CA ASN A 327 -6.24 26.86 8.78
C ASN A 327 -6.85 26.84 10.20
N THR A 328 -7.99 27.50 10.39
CA THR A 328 -8.72 27.46 11.66
C THR A 328 -9.27 26.06 11.96
N LEU A 329 -9.82 25.38 10.96
CA LEU A 329 -10.30 23.98 11.10
C LEU A 329 -9.15 23.01 11.39
N GLU A 330 -7.99 23.18 10.77
CA GLU A 330 -6.79 22.41 11.05
C GLU A 330 -6.32 22.62 12.50
N ALA A 331 -6.21 23.88 12.96
CA ALA A 331 -5.83 24.20 14.33
C ALA A 331 -6.80 23.60 15.37
N ILE A 332 -8.09 23.54 15.06
CA ILE A 332 -9.09 22.87 15.92
C ILE A 332 -8.84 21.36 15.93
N THR A 333 -8.60 20.77 14.76
CA THR A 333 -8.33 19.33 14.62
C THR A 333 -7.07 18.90 15.36
N ASP A 334 -6.01 19.70 15.25
CA ASP A 334 -4.72 19.43 15.93
C ASP A 334 -4.85 19.54 17.46
N ARG A 335 -5.61 20.50 17.94
CA ARG A 335 -5.76 20.75 19.38
C ARG A 335 -6.74 19.81 20.07
N PHE A 336 -7.84 19.45 19.39
CA PHE A 336 -8.96 18.74 20.00
C PHE A 336 -9.20 17.34 19.42
N GLY A 337 -8.42 16.94 18.41
CA GLY A 337 -8.52 15.65 17.74
C GLY A 337 -9.39 15.65 16.48
N LYS A 338 -9.13 14.64 15.65
CA LYS A 338 -9.91 14.38 14.42
C LYS A 338 -11.33 14.00 14.82
N ASP A 339 -12.32 14.37 14.07
CA ASP A 339 -13.76 14.06 14.25
C ASP A 339 -14.58 15.06 15.10
N LEU A 340 -13.99 16.14 15.64
CA LEU A 340 -14.75 17.14 16.38
C LEU A 340 -15.57 18.05 15.45
N VAL A 341 -14.99 18.42 14.31
CA VAL A 341 -15.65 19.22 13.28
C VAL A 341 -15.75 18.41 12.00
N SER A 342 -16.95 18.33 11.44
CA SER A 342 -17.19 17.61 10.19
C SER A 342 -18.10 18.38 9.25
N LEU A 343 -17.96 18.14 7.93
CA LEU A 343 -18.83 18.72 6.91
C LEU A 343 -20.14 17.91 6.81
N GLY A 344 -21.21 18.44 7.33
CA GLY A 344 -22.54 17.83 7.26
C GLY A 344 -22.65 16.55 8.11
N LEU A 345 -23.55 15.64 7.74
CA LEU A 345 -23.82 14.41 8.48
C LEU A 345 -22.77 13.32 8.23
N CYS A 346 -21.49 13.61 8.51
CA CYS A 346 -20.40 12.61 8.28
C CYS A 346 -20.15 11.71 9.48
N ASN A 347 -20.58 12.06 10.68
CA ASN A 347 -20.16 11.43 11.95
C ASN A 347 -21.18 10.49 12.59
N ASP A 348 -22.06 9.89 11.81
CA ASP A 348 -22.89 8.82 12.35
C ASP A 348 -22.05 7.56 12.60
N LYS A 349 -21.69 7.33 13.86
CA LYS A 349 -20.92 6.16 14.30
C LYS A 349 -21.65 4.84 14.06
N HIS A 350 -22.93 4.86 13.75
CA HIS A 350 -23.79 3.70 13.49
C HIS A 350 -24.16 3.57 12.00
N ALA A 351 -23.56 4.39 11.13
CA ALA A 351 -23.88 4.34 9.70
C ALA A 351 -23.52 2.98 9.08
N ASN A 352 -24.42 2.44 8.27
CA ASN A 352 -24.30 1.14 7.59
C ASN A 352 -23.02 1.01 6.73
N TRP A 353 -22.50 2.12 6.25
CA TRP A 353 -21.29 2.15 5.42
C TRP A 353 -19.99 2.02 6.22
N GLN A 354 -20.02 2.11 7.55
CA GLN A 354 -18.79 1.98 8.35
C GLN A 354 -18.21 0.57 8.25
N MET A 355 -16.89 0.49 8.35
CA MET A 355 -16.19 -0.78 8.37
C MET A 355 -16.42 -1.47 9.72
N ASN A 356 -16.84 -2.72 9.65
CA ASN A 356 -16.99 -3.54 10.86
C ASN A 356 -15.61 -3.93 11.38
N GLN A 357 -15.22 -3.39 12.55
CA GLN A 357 -13.96 -3.68 13.26
C GLN A 357 -14.20 -4.14 14.70
N ASN A 358 -15.29 -4.81 14.97
CA ASN A 358 -15.72 -5.19 16.33
C ASN A 358 -14.79 -6.21 17.03
N ARG A 359 -13.88 -6.82 16.26
CA ARG A 359 -12.92 -7.81 16.78
C ARG A 359 -11.48 -7.29 16.76
N ARG A 360 -11.28 -5.99 16.85
CA ARG A 360 -9.95 -5.40 16.88
C ARG A 360 -9.26 -5.70 18.20
N SER A 361 -8.00 -6.11 18.15
CA SER A 361 -7.16 -6.21 19.36
C SER A 361 -6.97 -4.84 20.00
N PRO A 362 -6.69 -4.75 21.31
CA PRO A 362 -6.35 -3.51 21.97
C PRO A 362 -5.15 -2.80 21.31
N ALA A 363 -5.10 -1.50 21.45
CA ALA A 363 -4.02 -0.67 20.91
C ALA A 363 -2.83 -0.60 21.88
N TYR A 364 -2.25 -1.76 22.20
CA TYR A 364 -1.21 -1.94 23.23
C TYR A 364 -0.01 -0.99 23.15
N LEU A 365 0.32 -0.46 21.96
CA LEU A 365 1.48 0.41 21.74
C LEU A 365 1.12 1.86 21.44
N THR A 366 -0.15 2.16 21.23
CA THR A 366 -0.61 3.45 20.73
C THR A 366 -1.68 4.11 21.59
N ASN A 367 -2.17 3.41 22.62
CA ASN A 367 -3.14 3.93 23.58
C ASN A 367 -2.81 3.48 25.01
N TRP A 368 -2.47 4.43 25.88
CA TRP A 368 -2.14 4.17 27.29
C TRP A 368 -3.26 3.48 28.07
N ASN A 369 -4.52 3.75 27.73
CA ASN A 369 -5.68 3.16 28.41
C ASN A 369 -5.92 1.69 28.04
N GLU A 370 -5.30 1.22 26.97
CA GLU A 370 -5.45 -0.14 26.45
C GLU A 370 -4.18 -1.00 26.68
N LEU A 371 -3.25 -0.53 27.51
CA LEU A 371 -2.07 -1.30 27.88
C LEU A 371 -2.44 -2.61 28.58
N PHE A 372 -1.62 -3.62 28.37
CA PHE A 372 -1.73 -4.90 29.07
C PHE A 372 -1.56 -4.65 30.58
N ARG A 373 -2.55 -5.02 31.39
CA ARG A 373 -2.46 -4.94 32.83
C ARG A 373 -1.89 -6.26 33.37
N ILE A 374 -0.73 -6.20 33.99
CA ILE A 374 -0.13 -7.32 34.70
C ILE A 374 -0.72 -7.29 36.10
N GLY A 375 -1.43 -8.37 36.50
CA GLY A 375 -1.98 -8.56 37.82
C GLY A 375 -0.93 -9.07 38.81
#